data_53ba8d3c6ea3fa39f13ae8b3fd5a56e4
#
_entry.id   53ba8d3c6ea3fa39f13ae8b3fd5a56e4
#
_cell.length_a   1.000
_cell.length_b   1.000
_cell.length_c   1.000
_cell.angle_alpha   90.00
_cell.angle_beta   90.00
_cell.angle_gamma   90.00
#
_symmetry.space_group_name_H-M   'P 1'
#
loop_
_entity.id
_entity.type
_entity.pdbx_description
1 polymer ?
#
loop_
_entity_poly.entity_id
_entity_poly.type
_entity_poly.pdbx_seq_one_letter_code
_entity_poly.pdbx_strand_id
1 'polypeptide(L)'
;VSATITTPLTSALVRGALELERTAHGLLPHRLPARARAQNSDPQLALAESQPSGVRLALRTRATAVELDVLATKRVYRGAPPRPHGVYELLVDGHPAGRASADDGNTVTIDLATGATETRPGPVRTLRFTDLPDRDKDVEIWLPHNEHTELVALRTDAPVEPAPDGDRPVWLHHGSSISHGSDADGPTGTWPALAARLSGVELVNLGFGGSALLDPFTARAIRDTPADLITLKIGINIVNLDLMRRRAFGPAVHGFLDTVREGHPTTPLTVVSPLYCPMHEDTPGPGAFDMDALAEGRLAFRALGDPAEVPAGKLTLTVIREELSRIVTERSADDPHLRYLDGRELYGETDHAELPLPDGLHPDGATHRRIGTRFADVLRTTFPDGGEKTGGPAA
;
A
#
# COMPACT_ATOMS: atom_id res chain seq x y z
N VAL A 1 -38.72 2.63 11.59
CA VAL A 1 -37.83 2.57 10.44
C VAL A 1 -37.34 3.98 10.24
N SER A 2 -36.09 4.29 10.65
CA SER A 2 -35.46 5.59 10.37
C SER A 2 -35.40 5.81 8.85
N ALA A 3 -35.68 7.03 8.41
CA ALA A 3 -35.55 7.39 7.00
C ALA A 3 -34.08 7.25 6.58
N THR A 4 -33.82 6.45 5.57
CA THR A 4 -32.44 6.26 5.07
C THR A 4 -32.09 7.38 4.09
N ILE A 5 -31.04 8.13 4.39
CA ILE A 5 -30.52 9.22 3.56
C ILE A 5 -29.42 8.65 2.65
N THR A 6 -29.60 8.80 1.34
CA THR A 6 -28.55 8.48 0.38
C THR A 6 -27.64 9.69 0.16
N THR A 7 -26.35 9.54 0.43
CA THR A 7 -25.32 10.58 0.22
C THR A 7 -24.56 10.29 -1.06
N PRO A 8 -24.45 11.26 -2.00
CA PRO A 8 -23.64 11.10 -3.19
C PRO A 8 -22.17 10.84 -2.85
N LEU A 9 -21.58 9.79 -3.42
CA LEU A 9 -20.16 9.50 -3.30
C LEU A 9 -19.37 10.49 -4.17
N THR A 10 -18.45 11.22 -3.54
CA THR A 10 -17.61 12.23 -4.18
C THR A 10 -16.16 12.10 -3.71
N SER A 11 -15.23 12.75 -4.41
CA SER A 11 -13.83 12.79 -3.99
C SER A 11 -13.62 13.42 -2.61
N ALA A 12 -14.52 14.30 -2.17
CA ALA A 12 -14.46 14.90 -0.84
C ALA A 12 -14.65 13.89 0.31
N LEU A 13 -15.30 12.75 0.03
CA LEU A 13 -15.50 11.67 1.00
C LEU A 13 -14.42 10.59 0.94
N VAL A 14 -13.54 10.59 -0.08
CA VAL A 14 -12.55 9.52 -0.29
C VAL A 14 -11.15 10.07 -0.04
N ARG A 15 -10.39 9.41 0.81
CA ARG A 15 -8.99 9.73 1.12
C ARG A 15 -8.06 8.60 0.71
N GLY A 16 -6.82 8.95 0.36
CA GLY A 16 -5.78 8.01 0.00
C GLY A 16 -5.81 7.52 -1.46
N ALA A 17 -6.86 7.85 -2.24
CA ALA A 17 -6.91 7.63 -3.69
C ALA A 17 -6.38 8.86 -4.44
N LEU A 18 -5.66 8.65 -5.55
CA LEU A 18 -5.21 9.73 -6.41
C LEU A 18 -6.24 10.08 -7.51
N GLU A 19 -7.13 9.15 -7.82
CA GLU A 19 -8.21 9.34 -8.80
C GLU A 19 -9.41 8.46 -8.49
N LEU A 20 -10.60 8.91 -8.84
CA LEU A 20 -11.83 8.14 -8.80
C LEU A 20 -12.35 8.00 -10.23
N GLU A 21 -12.33 6.78 -10.75
CA GLU A 21 -12.91 6.46 -12.05
C GLU A 21 -14.39 6.17 -11.92
N ARG A 22 -15.21 6.79 -12.76
CA ARG A 22 -16.65 6.46 -12.85
C ARG A 22 -16.82 5.22 -13.71
N THR A 23 -17.37 4.17 -13.12
CA THR A 23 -17.69 2.91 -13.79
C THR A 23 -19.21 2.82 -14.11
N ALA A 24 -19.63 1.70 -14.67
CA ALA A 24 -21.05 1.40 -14.87
C ALA A 24 -21.82 1.19 -13.54
N HIS A 25 -21.11 0.86 -12.46
CA HIS A 25 -21.74 0.53 -11.17
C HIS A 25 -21.55 1.62 -10.13
N GLY A 26 -20.45 2.39 -10.19
CA GLY A 26 -20.16 3.37 -9.16
C GLY A 26 -18.83 4.11 -9.37
N LEU A 27 -18.02 4.21 -8.32
CA LEU A 27 -16.71 4.83 -8.34
C LEU A 27 -15.64 3.80 -7.97
N LEU A 28 -14.63 3.66 -8.82
CA LEU A 28 -13.45 2.83 -8.56
C LEU A 28 -12.29 3.74 -8.13
N PRO A 29 -11.78 3.58 -6.91
CA PRO A 29 -10.60 4.30 -6.46
C PRO A 29 -9.33 3.77 -7.12
N HIS A 30 -8.49 4.66 -7.62
CA HIS A 30 -7.17 4.37 -8.17
C HIS A 30 -6.08 5.02 -7.35
N ARG A 31 -4.98 4.30 -7.17
CA ARG A 31 -3.76 4.80 -6.50
C ARG A 31 -2.72 5.34 -7.46
N LEU A 32 -2.98 5.26 -8.77
CA LEU A 32 -2.27 5.98 -9.82
C LEU A 32 -3.24 6.81 -10.65
N PRO A 33 -2.84 8.03 -11.08
CA PRO A 33 -3.68 8.83 -11.97
C PRO A 33 -3.77 8.22 -13.37
N ALA A 34 -4.85 8.52 -14.12
CA ALA A 34 -5.13 7.95 -15.45
C ALA A 34 -3.94 8.10 -16.42
N ARG A 35 -3.23 9.23 -16.38
CA ARG A 35 -2.04 9.45 -17.23
C ARG A 35 -0.88 8.48 -16.91
N ALA A 36 -0.72 8.06 -15.67
CA ALA A 36 0.27 7.06 -15.27
C ALA A 36 -0.19 5.67 -15.68
N ARG A 37 -1.47 5.34 -15.43
CA ARG A 37 -2.09 4.08 -15.84
C ARG A 37 -2.03 3.86 -17.35
N ALA A 38 -2.20 4.92 -18.16
CA ALA A 38 -2.10 4.84 -19.62
C ALA A 38 -0.69 4.52 -20.14
N GLN A 39 0.34 4.69 -19.33
CA GLN A 39 1.73 4.34 -19.67
C GLN A 39 2.12 2.93 -19.18
N ASN A 40 1.27 2.32 -18.39
CA ASN A 40 1.50 0.98 -17.87
C ASN A 40 0.94 -0.07 -18.83
N SER A 41 1.78 -1.04 -19.19
CA SER A 41 1.40 -2.25 -19.94
C SER A 41 1.43 -3.53 -19.09
N ASP A 42 1.88 -3.43 -17.83
CA ASP A 42 1.97 -4.57 -16.92
C ASP A 42 0.61 -4.83 -16.24
N PRO A 43 -0.03 -6.00 -16.48
CA PRO A 43 -1.28 -6.35 -15.84
C PRO A 43 -1.17 -6.49 -14.33
N GLN A 44 0.01 -6.85 -13.78
CA GLN A 44 0.21 -6.94 -12.34
C GLN A 44 0.14 -5.56 -11.68
N LEU A 45 0.76 -4.54 -12.27
CA LEU A 45 0.65 -3.18 -11.76
C LEU A 45 -0.78 -2.65 -11.91
N ALA A 46 -1.46 -2.90 -13.02
CA ALA A 46 -2.86 -2.49 -13.21
C ALA A 46 -3.78 -3.07 -12.12
N LEU A 47 -3.53 -4.31 -11.73
CA LEU A 47 -4.23 -4.95 -10.62
C LEU A 47 -3.83 -4.36 -9.26
N ALA A 48 -2.55 -4.13 -9.02
CA ALA A 48 -2.07 -3.66 -7.73
C ALA A 48 -2.49 -2.22 -7.46
N GLU A 49 -2.47 -1.32 -8.44
CA GLU A 49 -2.80 0.09 -8.25
C GLU A 49 -4.30 0.31 -7.98
N SER A 50 -5.19 -0.52 -8.52
CA SER A 50 -6.64 -0.44 -8.34
C SER A 50 -7.17 -1.20 -7.10
N GLN A 51 -6.29 -1.89 -6.36
CA GLN A 51 -6.60 -2.37 -5.01
C GLN A 51 -6.40 -1.23 -4.00
N PRO A 52 -7.43 -0.86 -3.20
CA PRO A 52 -7.46 0.39 -2.46
C PRO A 52 -6.70 0.36 -1.13
N SER A 53 -5.45 -0.13 -1.10
CA SER A 53 -4.64 -0.13 0.10
C SER A 53 -4.38 1.29 0.62
N GLY A 54 -4.80 1.57 1.86
CA GLY A 54 -4.71 2.90 2.48
C GLY A 54 -5.86 3.84 2.09
N VAL A 55 -6.74 3.42 1.16
CA VAL A 55 -7.91 4.21 0.75
C VAL A 55 -9.07 3.99 1.70
N ARG A 56 -9.81 5.07 2.00
CA ARG A 56 -10.95 5.04 2.90
C ARG A 56 -11.98 6.10 2.59
N LEU A 57 -13.22 5.86 2.96
CA LEU A 57 -14.22 6.90 3.13
C LEU A 57 -13.97 7.60 4.47
N ALA A 58 -14.05 8.93 4.48
CA ALA A 58 -13.89 9.74 5.68
C ALA A 58 -15.04 10.74 5.78
N LEU A 59 -15.87 10.59 6.79
CA LEU A 59 -17.11 11.35 6.96
C LEU A 59 -17.29 11.84 8.40
N ARG A 60 -18.04 12.92 8.53
CA ARG A 60 -18.56 13.43 9.81
C ARG A 60 -20.07 13.25 9.84
N THR A 61 -20.60 12.67 10.91
CA THR A 61 -22.04 12.37 11.02
C THR A 61 -22.47 12.10 12.46
N ARG A 62 -23.79 12.23 12.71
CA ARG A 62 -24.45 11.71 13.91
C ARG A 62 -25.10 10.33 13.68
N ALA A 63 -24.99 9.77 12.49
CA ALA A 63 -25.67 8.52 12.14
C ALA A 63 -25.34 7.38 13.11
N THR A 64 -26.35 6.61 13.48
CA THR A 64 -26.23 5.40 14.30
C THR A 64 -26.07 4.15 13.43
N ALA A 65 -26.38 4.28 12.13
CA ALA A 65 -26.23 3.22 11.14
C ALA A 65 -25.63 3.77 9.83
N VAL A 66 -24.71 3.03 9.26
CA VAL A 66 -24.08 3.30 7.97
C VAL A 66 -24.18 2.06 7.11
N GLU A 67 -24.72 2.20 5.90
CA GLU A 67 -24.73 1.18 4.87
C GLU A 67 -23.89 1.64 3.68
N LEU A 68 -22.97 0.78 3.24
CA LEU A 68 -22.16 1.00 2.06
C LEU A 68 -22.41 -0.13 1.06
N ASP A 69 -22.94 0.22 -0.11
CA ASP A 69 -23.04 -0.71 -1.23
C ASP A 69 -21.73 -0.74 -1.98
N VAL A 70 -21.20 -1.93 -2.20
CA VAL A 70 -19.93 -2.16 -2.89
C VAL A 70 -20.07 -3.27 -3.93
N LEU A 71 -19.29 -3.18 -5.00
CA LEU A 71 -19.02 -4.29 -5.89
C LEU A 71 -17.54 -4.66 -5.76
N ALA A 72 -17.29 -5.69 -4.95
CA ALA A 72 -15.94 -6.23 -4.77
C ALA A 72 -15.53 -7.10 -5.96
N THR A 73 -14.26 -7.08 -6.33
CA THR A 73 -13.69 -8.02 -7.32
C THR A 73 -12.51 -8.76 -6.67
N LYS A 74 -12.73 -10.05 -6.39
CA LYS A 74 -11.78 -10.95 -5.77
C LYS A 74 -10.95 -11.68 -6.81
N ARG A 75 -9.64 -11.83 -6.55
CA ARG A 75 -8.77 -12.72 -7.32
C ARG A 75 -8.67 -14.10 -6.68
N VAL A 76 -8.82 -15.11 -7.50
CA VAL A 76 -8.63 -16.52 -7.13
C VAL A 76 -7.54 -17.12 -8.04
N TYR A 77 -6.60 -17.81 -7.45
CA TYR A 77 -5.56 -18.51 -8.20
C TYR A 77 -5.91 -19.99 -8.24
N ARG A 78 -6.15 -20.54 -9.45
CA ARG A 78 -6.36 -21.96 -9.64
C ARG A 78 -5.05 -22.69 -9.34
N GLY A 79 -5.10 -23.66 -8.44
CA GLY A 79 -3.92 -24.40 -7.98
C GLY A 79 -3.25 -23.82 -6.72
N ALA A 80 -3.80 -22.74 -6.15
CA ALA A 80 -3.34 -22.20 -4.87
C ALA A 80 -4.47 -22.24 -3.81
N PRO A 81 -4.14 -22.19 -2.52
CA PRO A 81 -5.13 -22.07 -1.45
C PRO A 81 -6.02 -20.85 -1.63
N PRO A 82 -7.31 -20.93 -1.24
CA PRO A 82 -8.21 -19.79 -1.34
C PRO A 82 -7.75 -18.66 -0.40
N ARG A 83 -7.75 -17.44 -0.91
CA ARG A 83 -7.50 -16.26 -0.09
C ARG A 83 -8.76 -15.87 0.69
N PRO A 84 -8.62 -15.31 1.91
CA PRO A 84 -9.76 -14.76 2.63
C PRO A 84 -10.42 -13.61 1.85
N HIS A 85 -11.69 -13.32 2.14
CA HIS A 85 -12.37 -12.15 1.60
C HIS A 85 -11.74 -10.85 2.12
N GLY A 86 -11.78 -9.81 1.30
CA GLY A 86 -11.38 -8.48 1.69
C GLY A 86 -12.23 -7.97 2.86
N VAL A 87 -11.57 -7.32 3.80
CA VAL A 87 -12.19 -6.78 5.00
C VAL A 87 -12.33 -5.28 4.88
N TYR A 88 -13.53 -4.77 5.19
CA TYR A 88 -13.81 -3.35 5.39
C TYR A 88 -13.80 -3.09 6.89
N GLU A 89 -13.06 -2.09 7.33
CA GLU A 89 -12.97 -1.74 8.75
C GLU A 89 -13.51 -0.34 8.99
N LEU A 90 -14.51 -0.25 9.89
CA LEU A 90 -15.07 1.02 10.32
C LEU A 90 -14.42 1.48 11.62
N LEU A 91 -13.95 2.73 11.63
CA LEU A 91 -13.43 3.42 12.80
C LEU A 91 -14.35 4.59 13.15
N VAL A 92 -14.54 4.81 14.44
CA VAL A 92 -15.19 6.01 15.00
C VAL A 92 -14.14 6.78 15.81
N ASP A 93 -13.90 8.03 15.46
CA ASP A 93 -12.90 8.88 16.10
C ASP A 93 -11.52 8.18 16.21
N GLY A 94 -11.11 7.46 15.14
CA GLY A 94 -9.86 6.71 15.06
C GLY A 94 -9.86 5.34 15.79
N HIS A 95 -10.93 4.96 16.46
CA HIS A 95 -11.05 3.69 17.19
C HIS A 95 -11.85 2.65 16.41
N PRO A 96 -11.41 1.38 16.35
CA PRO A 96 -12.17 0.32 15.69
C PRO A 96 -13.59 0.18 16.25
N ALA A 97 -14.60 0.19 15.36
CA ALA A 97 -16.01 0.11 15.73
C ALA A 97 -16.81 -0.90 14.90
N GLY A 98 -16.25 -1.44 13.82
CA GLY A 98 -16.90 -2.48 13.03
C GLY A 98 -16.02 -3.10 11.97
N ARG A 99 -16.37 -4.33 11.57
CA ARG A 99 -15.75 -5.06 10.45
C ARG A 99 -16.83 -5.72 9.61
N ALA A 100 -16.65 -5.71 8.29
CA ALA A 100 -17.55 -6.40 7.36
C ALA A 100 -16.74 -6.92 6.16
N SER A 101 -17.30 -7.89 5.42
CA SER A 101 -16.75 -8.39 4.17
C SER A 101 -17.85 -8.50 3.12
N ALA A 102 -17.50 -8.29 1.86
CA ALA A 102 -18.37 -8.60 0.74
C ALA A 102 -18.12 -10.06 0.33
N ASP A 103 -18.97 -10.97 0.81
CA ASP A 103 -18.79 -12.43 0.62
C ASP A 103 -18.97 -12.86 -0.85
N ASP A 104 -19.69 -12.06 -1.63
CA ASP A 104 -19.87 -12.20 -3.07
C ASP A 104 -19.31 -10.98 -3.81
N GLY A 105 -19.42 -10.99 -5.12
CA GLY A 105 -18.96 -9.95 -6.03
C GLY A 105 -18.35 -10.59 -7.27
N ASN A 106 -17.64 -9.82 -8.04
CA ASN A 106 -16.91 -10.33 -9.19
C ASN A 106 -15.77 -11.26 -8.75
N THR A 107 -15.50 -12.27 -9.55
CA THR A 107 -14.34 -13.15 -9.32
C THR A 107 -13.50 -13.19 -10.59
N VAL A 108 -12.21 -12.92 -10.45
CA VAL A 108 -11.21 -13.11 -11.51
C VAL A 108 -10.38 -14.33 -11.14
N THR A 109 -10.57 -15.41 -11.87
CA THR A 109 -9.79 -16.65 -11.69
C THR A 109 -8.57 -16.61 -12.61
N ILE A 110 -7.39 -16.79 -12.05
CA ILE A 110 -6.11 -16.86 -12.76
C ILE A 110 -5.57 -18.27 -12.61
N ASP A 111 -5.32 -18.93 -13.74
CA ASP A 111 -4.70 -20.25 -13.75
C ASP A 111 -3.18 -20.11 -13.69
N LEU A 112 -2.55 -20.57 -12.62
CA LEU A 112 -1.11 -20.43 -12.40
C LEU A 112 -0.25 -21.24 -13.40
N ALA A 113 -0.80 -22.28 -14.02
CA ALA A 113 -0.06 -23.11 -14.97
C ALA A 113 -0.06 -22.51 -16.38
N THR A 114 -1.16 -21.86 -16.77
CA THR A 114 -1.35 -21.37 -18.15
C THR A 114 -1.36 -19.85 -18.28
N GLY A 115 -1.51 -19.12 -17.16
CA GLY A 115 -1.75 -17.67 -17.14
C GLY A 115 -3.13 -17.25 -17.62
N ALA A 116 -4.02 -18.19 -17.97
CA ALA A 116 -5.36 -17.90 -18.44
C ALA A 116 -6.19 -17.23 -17.35
N THR A 117 -6.99 -16.23 -17.74
CA THR A 117 -7.87 -15.49 -16.82
C THR A 117 -9.34 -15.68 -17.23
N GLU A 118 -10.19 -15.87 -16.23
CA GLU A 118 -11.65 -15.96 -16.39
C GLU A 118 -12.31 -15.00 -15.40
N THR A 119 -13.21 -14.15 -15.88
CA THR A 119 -13.98 -13.23 -15.03
C THR A 119 -15.42 -13.70 -14.92
N ARG A 120 -15.91 -13.86 -13.69
CA ARG A 120 -17.31 -14.14 -13.38
C ARG A 120 -17.93 -12.94 -12.67
N PRO A 121 -18.96 -12.32 -13.24
CA PRO A 121 -19.71 -11.26 -12.57
C PRO A 121 -20.41 -11.75 -11.31
N GLY A 122 -20.52 -10.87 -10.32
CA GLY A 122 -21.25 -11.10 -9.09
C GLY A 122 -22.11 -9.89 -8.70
N PRO A 123 -22.91 -9.98 -7.64
CA PRO A 123 -23.80 -8.93 -7.22
C PRO A 123 -23.10 -7.83 -6.42
N VAL A 124 -23.70 -6.63 -6.41
CA VAL A 124 -23.43 -5.59 -5.40
C VAL A 124 -23.84 -6.10 -4.04
N ARG A 125 -23.04 -5.79 -3.02
CA ARG A 125 -23.29 -6.15 -1.63
C ARG A 125 -23.44 -4.91 -0.75
N THR A 126 -24.33 -4.98 0.23
CA THR A 126 -24.51 -3.94 1.23
C THR A 126 -23.76 -4.35 2.50
N LEU A 127 -22.75 -3.56 2.85
CA LEU A 127 -22.08 -3.64 4.15
C LEU A 127 -22.87 -2.80 5.15
N ARG A 128 -23.13 -3.34 6.36
CA ARG A 128 -23.91 -2.66 7.39
C ARG A 128 -23.10 -2.53 8.66
N PHE A 129 -23.05 -1.30 9.17
CA PHE A 129 -22.46 -0.96 10.46
C PHE A 129 -23.54 -0.27 11.28
N THR A 130 -23.89 -0.85 12.44
CA THR A 130 -24.98 -0.40 13.32
C THR A 130 -24.44 -0.11 14.71
N ASP A 131 -25.32 0.42 15.56
CA ASP A 131 -25.02 0.68 16.97
C ASP A 131 -23.87 1.70 17.17
N LEU A 132 -23.69 2.60 16.19
CA LEU A 132 -22.73 3.68 16.29
C LEU A 132 -23.24 4.75 17.30
N PRO A 133 -22.35 5.46 18.01
CA PRO A 133 -22.75 6.48 18.98
C PRO A 133 -23.60 7.60 18.37
N ASP A 134 -24.75 7.95 18.99
CA ASP A 134 -25.58 9.10 18.58
C ASP A 134 -24.98 10.41 19.09
N ARG A 135 -23.91 10.86 18.43
CA ARG A 135 -23.25 12.15 18.61
C ARG A 135 -22.49 12.51 17.35
N ASP A 136 -22.09 13.76 17.22
CA ASP A 136 -21.14 14.14 16.16
C ASP A 136 -19.84 13.36 16.33
N LYS A 137 -19.39 12.74 15.25
CA LYS A 137 -18.21 11.89 15.22
C LYS A 137 -17.61 11.82 13.83
N ASP A 138 -16.34 11.57 13.77
CA ASP A 138 -15.64 11.21 12.54
C ASP A 138 -15.72 9.69 12.36
N VAL A 139 -16.11 9.28 11.15
CA VAL A 139 -16.22 7.88 10.76
C VAL A 139 -15.31 7.65 9.56
N GLU A 140 -14.43 6.67 9.68
CA GLU A 140 -13.62 6.19 8.56
C GLU A 140 -14.04 4.77 8.20
N ILE A 141 -14.25 4.49 6.91
CA ILE A 141 -14.45 3.13 6.39
C ILE A 141 -13.26 2.80 5.50
N TRP A 142 -12.34 2.03 6.03
CA TRP A 142 -11.14 1.58 5.33
C TRP A 142 -11.48 0.45 4.38
N LEU A 143 -11.07 0.60 3.11
CA LEU A 143 -11.34 -0.36 2.05
C LEU A 143 -10.30 -1.50 2.08
N PRO A 144 -10.68 -2.72 1.62
CA PRO A 144 -9.77 -3.87 1.64
C PRO A 144 -8.55 -3.63 0.77
N HIS A 145 -7.37 -3.90 1.31
CA HIS A 145 -6.09 -3.74 0.60
C HIS A 145 -5.84 -4.80 -0.49
N ASN A 146 -6.62 -5.87 -0.52
CA ASN A 146 -6.36 -7.08 -1.33
C ASN A 146 -7.44 -7.38 -2.39
N GLU A 147 -8.48 -6.56 -2.48
CA GLU A 147 -9.57 -6.68 -3.45
C GLU A 147 -9.88 -5.34 -4.11
N HIS A 148 -10.29 -5.33 -5.38
CA HIS A 148 -10.86 -4.13 -5.98
C HIS A 148 -12.21 -3.84 -5.35
N THR A 149 -12.54 -2.58 -5.17
CA THR A 149 -13.81 -2.14 -4.59
C THR A 149 -14.39 -1.00 -5.41
N GLU A 150 -15.49 -1.24 -6.09
CA GLU A 150 -16.32 -0.16 -6.65
C GLU A 150 -17.29 0.31 -5.57
N LEU A 151 -17.28 1.60 -5.27
CA LEU A 151 -18.18 2.24 -4.31
C LEU A 151 -19.48 2.59 -5.05
N VAL A 152 -20.60 1.97 -4.64
CA VAL A 152 -21.87 2.08 -5.38
C VAL A 152 -22.82 3.09 -4.75
N ALA A 153 -23.08 2.97 -3.43
CA ALA A 153 -23.95 3.90 -2.72
C ALA A 153 -23.59 3.96 -1.23
N LEU A 154 -23.77 5.14 -0.65
CA LEU A 154 -23.64 5.37 0.79
C LEU A 154 -25.01 5.79 1.35
N ARG A 155 -25.50 5.09 2.36
CA ARG A 155 -26.76 5.39 3.06
C ARG A 155 -26.57 5.44 4.56
N THR A 156 -27.27 6.39 5.19
CA THR A 156 -27.18 6.63 6.65
C THR A 156 -28.53 7.05 7.19
N ASP A 157 -28.72 6.95 8.50
CA ASP A 157 -29.93 7.41 9.21
C ASP A 157 -29.85 8.88 9.66
N ALA A 158 -28.71 9.55 9.42
CA ALA A 158 -28.53 11.00 9.63
C ALA A 158 -27.65 11.59 8.51
N PRO A 159 -27.66 12.91 8.28
CA PRO A 159 -26.83 13.58 7.27
C PRO A 159 -25.34 13.28 7.44
N VAL A 160 -24.62 13.28 6.31
CA VAL A 160 -23.18 13.06 6.22
C VAL A 160 -22.53 14.28 5.60
N GLU A 161 -21.42 14.70 6.18
CA GLU A 161 -20.50 15.70 5.65
C GLU A 161 -19.13 15.04 5.44
N PRO A 162 -18.27 15.56 4.53
CA PRO A 162 -16.87 15.15 4.50
C PRO A 162 -16.22 15.41 5.86
N ALA A 163 -15.42 14.44 6.33
CA ALA A 163 -14.60 14.70 7.52
C ALA A 163 -13.66 15.87 7.25
N PRO A 164 -13.42 16.77 8.22
CA PRO A 164 -12.48 17.87 8.04
C PRO A 164 -11.12 17.36 7.56
N ASP A 165 -10.46 18.12 6.67
CA ASP A 165 -9.13 17.73 6.19
C ASP A 165 -8.09 17.70 7.30
N GLY A 166 -8.35 18.44 8.40
CA GLY A 166 -7.45 18.51 9.55
C GLY A 166 -6.08 19.07 9.15
N ASP A 167 -5.26 19.36 10.17
CA ASP A 167 -3.88 19.83 9.97
C ASP A 167 -2.87 18.67 9.95
N ARG A 168 -3.34 17.42 9.74
CA ARG A 168 -2.47 16.24 9.71
C ARG A 168 -1.52 16.30 8.52
N PRO A 169 -0.21 16.12 8.74
CA PRO A 169 0.74 16.06 7.64
C PRO A 169 0.45 14.87 6.72
N VAL A 170 0.63 15.07 5.42
CA VAL A 170 0.46 14.03 4.41
C VAL A 170 1.75 13.24 4.25
N TRP A 171 1.70 11.96 4.56
CA TRP A 171 2.75 11.00 4.28
C TRP A 171 2.44 10.21 3.01
N LEU A 172 3.24 10.42 1.96
CA LEU A 172 3.19 9.64 0.74
C LEU A 172 4.23 8.53 0.81
N HIS A 173 3.78 7.29 0.70
CA HIS A 173 4.64 6.11 0.76
C HIS A 173 4.56 5.29 -0.52
N HIS A 174 5.73 4.93 -1.10
CA HIS A 174 5.82 3.99 -2.22
C HIS A 174 6.65 2.75 -1.82
N GLY A 175 6.22 1.57 -2.30
CA GLY A 175 6.93 0.31 -2.06
C GLY A 175 6.23 -0.90 -2.69
N SER A 176 6.67 -2.09 -2.30
CA SER A 176 6.26 -3.40 -2.84
C SER A 176 4.95 -3.94 -2.24
N SER A 177 4.70 -5.25 -2.43
CA SER A 177 3.62 -6.01 -1.77
C SER A 177 3.60 -5.88 -0.25
N ILE A 178 4.75 -5.78 0.38
CA ILE A 178 4.87 -5.58 1.83
C ILE A 178 4.29 -4.22 2.24
N SER A 179 4.47 -3.19 1.43
CA SER A 179 3.87 -1.86 1.63
C SER A 179 2.41 -1.80 1.19
N HIS A 180 2.03 -2.58 0.21
CA HIS A 180 0.64 -2.80 -0.19
C HIS A 180 -0.17 -3.42 0.96
N GLY A 181 0.46 -4.30 1.76
CA GLY A 181 -0.13 -4.94 2.93
C GLY A 181 -0.42 -6.43 2.74
N SER A 182 0.29 -7.13 1.84
CA SER A 182 0.10 -8.58 1.66
C SER A 182 0.16 -9.30 3.00
N ASP A 183 -0.84 -10.16 3.23
CA ASP A 183 -1.04 -11.01 4.41
C ASP A 183 -1.28 -10.25 5.74
N ALA A 184 -1.60 -8.94 5.68
CA ALA A 184 -2.11 -8.22 6.84
C ALA A 184 -3.54 -8.68 7.21
N ASP A 185 -3.88 -8.61 8.50
CA ASP A 185 -5.18 -9.04 9.07
C ASP A 185 -6.37 -8.18 8.59
N GLY A 186 -6.11 -7.02 7.99
CA GLY A 186 -7.11 -6.06 7.51
C GLY A 186 -6.45 -4.75 7.06
N PRO A 187 -7.23 -3.82 6.47
CA PRO A 187 -6.67 -2.60 5.89
C PRO A 187 -5.99 -1.68 6.91
N THR A 188 -6.50 -1.57 8.14
CA THR A 188 -5.88 -0.77 9.20
C THR A 188 -4.70 -1.47 9.87
N GLY A 189 -4.53 -2.78 9.63
CA GLY A 189 -3.42 -3.61 10.11
C GLY A 189 -2.23 -3.67 9.17
N THR A 190 -2.33 -3.13 7.94
CA THR A 190 -1.15 -2.97 7.08
C THR A 190 -0.14 -2.05 7.76
N TRP A 191 1.16 -2.34 7.67
CA TRP A 191 2.14 -1.57 8.41
C TRP A 191 2.13 -0.06 8.10
N PRO A 192 1.86 0.39 6.83
CA PRO A 192 1.76 1.82 6.56
C PRO A 192 0.52 2.45 7.22
N ALA A 193 -0.64 1.79 7.16
CA ALA A 193 -1.84 2.29 7.81
C ALA A 193 -1.69 2.35 9.33
N LEU A 194 -1.08 1.33 9.93
CA LEU A 194 -0.80 1.31 11.35
C LEU A 194 0.18 2.44 11.75
N ALA A 195 1.29 2.59 11.02
CA ALA A 195 2.26 3.65 11.27
C ALA A 195 1.63 5.05 11.17
N ALA A 196 0.83 5.29 10.14
CA ALA A 196 0.13 6.56 9.95
C ALA A 196 -0.83 6.88 11.11
N ARG A 197 -1.63 5.90 11.52
CA ARG A 197 -2.58 6.06 12.64
C ARG A 197 -1.86 6.32 13.98
N LEU A 198 -0.77 5.60 14.25
CA LEU A 198 0.01 5.78 15.48
C LEU A 198 0.75 7.12 15.52
N SER A 199 1.00 7.74 14.38
CA SER A 199 1.73 9.00 14.28
C SER A 199 0.84 10.20 13.96
N GLY A 200 -0.47 9.99 13.78
CA GLY A 200 -1.42 11.08 13.49
C GLY A 200 -1.23 11.72 12.10
N VAL A 201 -0.66 11.01 11.12
CA VAL A 201 -0.46 11.52 9.76
C VAL A 201 -1.51 10.98 8.79
N GLU A 202 -1.72 11.71 7.69
CA GLU A 202 -2.59 11.30 6.59
C GLU A 202 -1.79 10.44 5.60
N LEU A 203 -2.25 9.21 5.34
CA LEU A 203 -1.55 8.26 4.46
C LEU A 203 -2.03 8.34 3.01
N VAL A 204 -1.08 8.48 2.08
CA VAL A 204 -1.22 8.15 0.66
C VAL A 204 -0.31 6.95 0.38
N ASN A 205 -0.89 5.76 0.22
CA ASN A 205 -0.14 4.53 0.04
C ASN A 205 -0.01 4.13 -1.44
N LEU A 206 1.16 4.27 -2.02
CA LEU A 206 1.54 3.79 -3.34
C LEU A 206 2.37 2.49 -3.27
N GLY A 207 2.05 1.62 -2.31
CA GLY A 207 2.58 0.27 -2.26
C GLY A 207 1.95 -0.58 -3.36
N PHE A 208 2.74 -1.11 -4.30
CA PHE A 208 2.26 -1.92 -5.43
C PHE A 208 2.85 -3.32 -5.37
N GLY A 209 1.99 -4.29 -5.09
CA GLY A 209 2.38 -5.69 -5.01
C GLY A 209 3.02 -6.20 -6.30
N GLY A 210 4.27 -6.68 -6.22
CA GLY A 210 5.02 -7.16 -7.38
C GLY A 210 5.58 -6.06 -8.30
N SER A 211 5.26 -4.76 -8.08
CA SER A 211 5.42 -3.71 -9.10
C SER A 211 6.09 -2.43 -8.58
N ALA A 212 6.91 -2.50 -7.54
CA ALA A 212 7.79 -1.39 -7.15
C ALA A 212 9.10 -1.46 -7.95
N LEU A 213 9.09 -0.98 -9.19
CA LEU A 213 10.10 -1.25 -10.20
C LEU A 213 10.85 0.01 -10.71
N LEU A 214 10.74 1.13 -10.01
CA LEU A 214 11.31 2.43 -10.39
C LEU A 214 10.71 3.00 -11.69
N ASP A 215 9.41 2.77 -11.91
CA ASP A 215 8.71 3.25 -13.09
C ASP A 215 8.68 4.78 -13.16
N PRO A 216 9.09 5.40 -14.29
CA PRO A 216 9.10 6.85 -14.42
C PRO A 216 7.71 7.50 -14.26
N PHE A 217 6.64 6.81 -14.63
CA PHE A 217 5.28 7.32 -14.44
C PHE A 217 4.86 7.31 -12.96
N THR A 218 5.36 6.36 -12.15
CA THR A 218 5.18 6.36 -10.69
C THR A 218 5.94 7.50 -10.05
N ALA A 219 7.20 7.75 -10.46
CA ALA A 219 7.96 8.92 -10.01
C ALA A 219 7.23 10.23 -10.29
N ARG A 220 6.64 10.38 -11.49
CA ARG A 220 5.83 11.56 -11.84
C ARG A 220 4.54 11.65 -11.04
N ALA A 221 3.88 10.53 -10.74
CA ALA A 221 2.71 10.53 -9.87
C ALA A 221 3.06 11.01 -8.45
N ILE A 222 4.19 10.57 -7.90
CA ILE A 222 4.72 11.07 -6.62
C ILE A 222 5.04 12.55 -6.71
N ARG A 223 5.77 12.98 -7.72
CA ARG A 223 6.15 14.39 -7.97
C ARG A 223 4.94 15.34 -7.92
N ASP A 224 3.84 14.90 -8.51
CA ASP A 224 2.66 15.74 -8.71
C ASP A 224 1.60 15.59 -7.58
N THR A 225 1.86 14.74 -6.60
CA THR A 225 0.96 14.53 -5.44
C THR A 225 1.49 15.30 -4.23
N PRO A 226 0.75 16.25 -3.66
CA PRO A 226 1.17 16.99 -2.47
C PRO A 226 1.50 16.05 -1.31
N ALA A 227 2.63 16.29 -0.65
CA ALA A 227 3.07 15.53 0.51
C ALA A 227 3.97 16.36 1.42
N ASP A 228 3.85 16.14 2.73
CA ASP A 228 4.71 16.73 3.76
C ASP A 228 5.90 15.82 4.09
N LEU A 229 5.81 14.53 3.76
CA LEU A 229 6.89 13.54 3.83
C LEU A 229 6.72 12.51 2.72
N ILE A 230 7.82 12.12 2.10
CA ILE A 230 7.86 11.04 1.10
C ILE A 230 8.78 9.92 1.59
N THR A 231 8.34 8.67 1.43
CA THR A 231 9.19 7.50 1.68
C THR A 231 9.13 6.51 0.54
N LEU A 232 10.30 6.03 0.11
CA LEU A 232 10.46 5.13 -1.03
C LEU A 232 11.13 3.83 -0.56
N LYS A 233 10.36 2.74 -0.46
CA LYS A 233 10.89 1.42 -0.07
C LYS A 233 11.13 0.56 -1.30
N ILE A 234 12.39 0.48 -1.74
CA ILE A 234 12.80 -0.02 -3.05
C ILE A 234 13.63 -1.30 -2.91
N GLY A 235 13.47 -2.24 -3.84
CA GLY A 235 14.46 -3.29 -4.11
C GLY A 235 13.91 -4.69 -4.26
N ILE A 236 13.03 -5.18 -3.36
CA ILE A 236 12.61 -6.59 -3.35
C ILE A 236 11.97 -7.04 -4.69
N ASN A 237 11.14 -6.21 -5.32
CA ASN A 237 10.52 -6.57 -6.60
C ASN A 237 11.53 -6.57 -7.76
N ILE A 238 12.56 -5.73 -7.68
CA ILE A 238 13.64 -5.69 -8.69
C ILE A 238 14.46 -6.98 -8.63
N VAL A 239 14.74 -7.49 -7.42
CA VAL A 239 15.38 -8.79 -7.23
C VAL A 239 14.45 -9.93 -7.64
N ASN A 240 13.20 -9.96 -7.14
CA ASN A 240 12.23 -11.01 -7.45
C ASN A 240 12.00 -11.23 -8.95
N LEU A 241 12.06 -10.17 -9.75
CA LEU A 241 11.87 -10.25 -11.21
C LEU A 241 13.18 -10.39 -11.98
N ASP A 242 14.35 -10.38 -11.30
CA ASP A 242 15.67 -10.27 -11.95
C ASP A 242 15.71 -9.14 -13.01
N LEU A 243 15.05 -8.03 -12.68
CA LEU A 243 14.68 -7.02 -13.67
C LEU A 243 15.87 -6.17 -14.13
N MET A 244 16.84 -5.92 -13.24
CA MET A 244 17.97 -5.02 -13.50
C MET A 244 19.27 -5.65 -13.06
N ARG A 245 20.36 -5.21 -13.72
CA ARG A 245 21.72 -5.39 -13.23
C ARG A 245 22.15 -4.14 -12.45
N ARG A 246 23.17 -4.29 -11.59
CA ARG A 246 23.75 -3.21 -10.78
C ARG A 246 24.03 -1.95 -11.61
N ARG A 247 24.55 -2.11 -12.86
CA ARG A 247 24.84 -0.99 -13.77
C ARG A 247 23.59 -0.19 -14.16
N ALA A 248 22.43 -0.81 -14.25
CA ALA A 248 21.18 -0.12 -14.60
C ALA A 248 20.46 0.43 -13.34
N PHE A 249 20.59 -0.26 -12.22
CA PHE A 249 19.89 0.08 -10.97
C PHE A 249 20.28 1.47 -10.43
N GLY A 250 21.58 1.76 -10.31
CA GLY A 250 22.03 3.07 -9.80
C GLY A 250 21.45 4.25 -10.57
N PRO A 251 21.64 4.34 -11.92
CA PRO A 251 21.03 5.40 -12.74
C PRO A 251 19.50 5.46 -12.65
N ALA A 252 18.80 4.31 -12.53
CA ALA A 252 17.35 4.29 -12.36
C ALA A 252 16.92 4.93 -11.04
N VAL A 253 17.62 4.63 -9.94
CA VAL A 253 17.38 5.27 -8.63
C VAL A 253 17.62 6.78 -8.70
N HIS A 254 18.74 7.22 -9.31
CA HIS A 254 19.01 8.65 -9.48
C HIS A 254 17.91 9.34 -10.29
N GLY A 255 17.50 8.79 -11.44
CA GLY A 255 16.45 9.39 -12.27
C GLY A 255 15.07 9.41 -11.59
N PHE A 256 14.77 8.40 -10.77
CA PHE A 256 13.55 8.38 -9.96
C PHE A 256 13.56 9.50 -8.92
N LEU A 257 14.65 9.64 -8.16
CA LEU A 257 14.83 10.69 -7.16
C LEU A 257 14.81 12.10 -7.78
N ASP A 258 15.48 12.30 -8.92
CA ASP A 258 15.47 13.58 -9.65
C ASP A 258 14.05 13.97 -10.05
N THR A 259 13.29 13.03 -10.62
CA THR A 259 11.89 13.27 -10.99
C THR A 259 11.03 13.65 -9.79
N VAL A 260 11.19 12.97 -8.65
CA VAL A 260 10.45 13.32 -7.42
C VAL A 260 10.84 14.70 -6.93
N ARG A 261 12.13 15.04 -6.96
CA ARG A 261 12.65 16.36 -6.51
C ARG A 261 12.18 17.53 -7.35
N GLU A 262 11.82 17.32 -8.63
CA GLU A 262 11.20 18.39 -9.46
C GLU A 262 9.92 18.99 -8.83
N GLY A 263 9.11 18.19 -8.13
CA GLY A 263 7.91 18.65 -7.46
C GLY A 263 8.06 18.84 -5.94
N HIS A 264 9.09 18.23 -5.36
CA HIS A 264 9.35 18.17 -3.91
C HIS A 264 10.80 18.58 -3.57
N PRO A 265 11.20 19.83 -3.88
CA PRO A 265 12.60 20.24 -3.74
C PRO A 265 13.11 20.22 -2.29
N THR A 266 12.23 20.43 -1.31
CA THR A 266 12.61 20.48 0.12
C THR A 266 11.81 19.55 1.01
N THR A 267 10.84 18.81 0.47
CA THR A 267 10.06 17.83 1.24
C THR A 267 11.00 16.75 1.79
N PRO A 268 10.96 16.44 3.09
CA PRO A 268 11.70 15.32 3.64
C PRO A 268 11.44 14.04 2.83
N LEU A 269 12.51 13.38 2.36
CA LEU A 269 12.43 12.18 1.58
C LEU A 269 13.34 11.11 2.19
N THR A 270 12.77 9.95 2.52
CA THR A 270 13.53 8.83 3.06
C THR A 270 13.49 7.65 2.08
N VAL A 271 14.67 7.23 1.64
CA VAL A 271 14.85 5.98 0.91
C VAL A 271 15.01 4.85 1.93
N VAL A 272 14.09 3.91 1.91
CA VAL A 272 14.09 2.73 2.78
C VAL A 272 14.58 1.53 1.98
N SER A 273 15.64 0.89 2.42
CA SER A 273 16.13 -0.31 1.77
C SER A 273 15.26 -1.54 2.08
N PRO A 274 15.46 -2.68 1.41
CA PRO A 274 14.68 -3.88 1.69
C PRO A 274 14.78 -4.35 3.14
N LEU A 275 13.65 -4.84 3.68
CA LEU A 275 13.62 -5.62 4.91
C LEU A 275 14.48 -6.88 4.75
N TYR A 276 14.80 -7.53 5.86
CA TYR A 276 15.45 -8.84 5.82
C TYR A 276 14.53 -9.89 5.18
N CYS A 277 15.03 -10.61 4.19
CA CYS A 277 14.33 -11.70 3.52
C CYS A 277 15.35 -12.77 3.13
N PRO A 278 15.45 -13.89 3.90
CA PRO A 278 16.53 -14.87 3.75
C PRO A 278 16.75 -15.38 2.34
N MET A 279 15.66 -15.60 1.59
CA MET A 279 15.75 -16.18 0.24
C MET A 279 16.52 -15.31 -0.75
N HIS A 280 16.61 -14.00 -0.50
CA HIS A 280 17.21 -13.04 -1.43
C HIS A 280 18.34 -12.20 -0.82
N GLU A 281 18.75 -12.48 0.43
CA GLU A 281 19.85 -11.72 1.05
C GLU A 281 21.10 -11.77 0.16
N ASP A 282 21.54 -12.97 -0.20
CA ASP A 282 22.74 -13.22 -1.00
C ASP A 282 22.46 -14.06 -2.25
N THR A 283 21.21 -14.43 -2.49
CA THR A 283 20.78 -15.14 -3.70
C THR A 283 19.99 -14.21 -4.61
N PRO A 284 20.44 -13.96 -5.84
CA PRO A 284 19.72 -13.10 -6.79
C PRO A 284 18.41 -13.75 -7.25
N GLY A 285 17.58 -12.93 -7.91
CA GLY A 285 16.39 -13.42 -8.58
C GLY A 285 16.66 -14.28 -9.83
N PRO A 286 15.62 -14.81 -10.46
CA PRO A 286 14.23 -14.53 -10.12
C PRO A 286 13.74 -15.28 -8.88
N GLY A 287 12.70 -14.71 -8.24
CA GLY A 287 11.87 -15.42 -7.27
C GLY A 287 10.77 -16.20 -7.99
N ALA A 288 10.35 -17.33 -7.40
CA ALA A 288 9.27 -18.16 -7.93
C ALA A 288 8.47 -18.82 -6.80
N PHE A 289 7.29 -19.32 -7.14
CA PHE A 289 6.56 -20.21 -6.24
C PHE A 289 7.36 -21.48 -5.96
N ASP A 290 7.36 -21.91 -4.72
CA ASP A 290 7.86 -23.24 -4.36
C ASP A 290 6.79 -24.28 -4.72
N MET A 291 7.04 -24.99 -5.82
CA MET A 291 6.08 -25.95 -6.35
C MET A 291 5.91 -27.18 -5.46
N ASP A 292 6.92 -27.52 -4.66
CA ASP A 292 6.84 -28.65 -3.71
C ASP A 292 5.92 -28.26 -2.53
N ALA A 293 6.09 -27.05 -2.00
CA ALA A 293 5.20 -26.51 -0.98
C ALA A 293 3.75 -26.36 -1.51
N LEU A 294 3.60 -25.91 -2.77
CA LEU A 294 2.28 -25.76 -3.40
C LEU A 294 1.58 -27.11 -3.57
N ALA A 295 2.29 -28.17 -3.91
CA ALA A 295 1.75 -29.54 -4.00
C ALA A 295 1.25 -30.05 -2.63
N GLU A 296 1.81 -29.54 -1.52
CA GLU A 296 1.37 -29.81 -0.14
C GLU A 296 0.24 -28.84 0.32
N GLY A 297 -0.27 -27.97 -0.57
CA GLY A 297 -1.32 -27.01 -0.27
C GLY A 297 -0.84 -25.77 0.51
N ARG A 298 0.47 -25.49 0.52
CA ARG A 298 1.09 -24.32 1.14
C ARG A 298 1.61 -23.36 0.08
N LEU A 299 1.36 -22.07 0.26
CA LEU A 299 1.98 -21.03 -0.56
C LEU A 299 3.36 -20.70 0.03
N ALA A 300 4.41 -20.82 -0.77
CA ALA A 300 5.75 -20.39 -0.41
C ALA A 300 6.51 -19.90 -1.64
N PHE A 301 7.59 -19.15 -1.40
CA PHE A 301 8.46 -18.61 -2.43
C PHE A 301 9.90 -19.08 -2.22
N ARG A 302 10.64 -19.18 -3.33
CA ARG A 302 12.08 -19.49 -3.32
C ARG A 302 12.82 -18.67 -4.39
N ALA A 303 14.10 -18.41 -4.16
CA ALA A 303 15.00 -17.86 -5.17
C ALA A 303 15.46 -18.94 -6.15
N LEU A 304 15.55 -18.59 -7.42
CA LEU A 304 16.03 -19.48 -8.49
C LEU A 304 17.37 -19.01 -9.08
N GLY A 305 17.87 -17.83 -8.70
CA GLY A 305 19.11 -17.30 -9.24
C GLY A 305 20.35 -17.98 -8.68
N ASP A 306 21.47 -17.79 -9.36
CA ASP A 306 22.77 -18.33 -8.98
C ASP A 306 23.61 -17.23 -8.30
N PRO A 307 24.03 -17.38 -7.03
CA PRO A 307 24.91 -16.46 -6.34
C PRO A 307 26.24 -16.21 -7.09
N ALA A 308 26.72 -17.15 -7.91
CA ALA A 308 27.92 -16.98 -8.72
C ALA A 308 27.76 -15.86 -9.80
N GLU A 309 26.53 -15.42 -10.10
CA GLU A 309 26.29 -14.31 -11.05
C GLU A 309 26.30 -12.92 -10.40
N VAL A 310 26.39 -12.82 -9.08
CA VAL A 310 26.45 -11.52 -8.36
C VAL A 310 27.66 -10.69 -8.80
N PRO A 311 28.88 -11.25 -8.97
CA PRO A 311 30.01 -10.49 -9.51
C PRO A 311 29.80 -9.99 -10.95
N ALA A 312 28.92 -10.66 -11.72
CA ALA A 312 28.52 -10.22 -13.07
C ALA A 312 27.40 -9.15 -13.03
N GLY A 313 27.04 -8.68 -11.84
CA GLY A 313 26.13 -7.55 -11.61
C GLY A 313 24.69 -7.92 -11.36
N LYS A 314 24.35 -9.18 -11.05
CA LYS A 314 23.03 -9.51 -10.51
C LYS A 314 22.83 -8.88 -9.14
N LEU A 315 21.58 -8.54 -8.83
CA LEU A 315 21.20 -7.87 -7.60
C LEU A 315 20.70 -8.86 -6.57
N THR A 316 21.18 -8.69 -5.35
CA THR A 316 20.65 -9.30 -4.13
C THR A 316 20.17 -8.20 -3.19
N LEU A 317 19.52 -8.52 -2.10
CA LEU A 317 19.08 -7.51 -1.13
C LEU A 317 20.28 -6.85 -0.44
N THR A 318 21.35 -7.60 -0.18
CA THR A 318 22.61 -7.06 0.33
C THR A 318 23.20 -6.01 -0.63
N VAL A 319 23.33 -6.35 -1.92
CA VAL A 319 23.83 -5.41 -2.94
C VAL A 319 22.95 -4.17 -3.07
N ILE A 320 21.63 -4.33 -3.02
CA ILE A 320 20.69 -3.19 -3.10
C ILE A 320 20.83 -2.26 -1.90
N ARG A 321 20.97 -2.79 -0.67
CA ARG A 321 21.20 -1.96 0.52
C ARG A 321 22.48 -1.14 0.40
N GLU A 322 23.56 -1.77 -0.03
CA GLU A 322 24.85 -1.09 -0.27
C GLU A 322 24.71 0.05 -1.29
N GLU A 323 24.08 -0.24 -2.44
CA GLU A 323 23.89 0.77 -3.50
C GLU A 323 22.99 1.91 -3.06
N LEU A 324 21.86 1.64 -2.39
CA LEU A 324 20.96 2.68 -1.91
C LEU A 324 21.62 3.55 -0.83
N SER A 325 22.34 2.94 0.12
CA SER A 325 23.10 3.66 1.12
C SER A 325 24.16 4.57 0.50
N ARG A 326 24.94 4.05 -0.47
CA ARG A 326 25.94 4.82 -1.21
C ARG A 326 25.32 6.00 -1.95
N ILE A 327 24.25 5.74 -2.73
CA ILE A 327 23.58 6.78 -3.54
C ILE A 327 23.03 7.88 -2.64
N VAL A 328 22.36 7.53 -1.54
CA VAL A 328 21.81 8.53 -0.62
C VAL A 328 22.91 9.31 0.08
N THR A 329 23.98 8.65 0.52
CA THR A 329 25.14 9.32 1.13
C THR A 329 25.79 10.34 0.18
N GLU A 330 25.98 9.98 -1.08
CA GLU A 330 26.53 10.87 -2.10
C GLU A 330 25.61 12.07 -2.38
N ARG A 331 24.30 11.81 -2.53
CA ARG A 331 23.32 12.86 -2.81
C ARG A 331 23.04 13.79 -1.64
N SER A 332 23.14 13.30 -0.40
CA SER A 332 22.86 14.10 0.79
C SER A 332 23.86 15.25 0.98
N ALA A 333 24.98 15.27 0.26
CA ALA A 333 25.89 16.40 0.22
C ALA A 333 25.24 17.67 -0.38
N ASP A 334 24.36 17.49 -1.37
CA ASP A 334 23.65 18.58 -2.06
C ASP A 334 22.15 18.61 -1.74
N ASP A 335 21.60 17.55 -1.08
CA ASP A 335 20.20 17.40 -0.72
C ASP A 335 20.05 17.08 0.78
N PRO A 336 20.02 18.10 1.66
CA PRO A 336 19.94 17.90 3.11
C PRO A 336 18.59 17.29 3.58
N HIS A 337 17.59 17.23 2.70
CA HIS A 337 16.29 16.65 2.97
C HIS A 337 16.17 15.18 2.54
N LEU A 338 17.24 14.59 1.99
CA LEU A 338 17.29 13.19 1.62
C LEU A 338 17.95 12.36 2.74
N ARG A 339 17.30 11.25 3.13
CA ARG A 339 17.75 10.35 4.19
C ARG A 339 17.72 8.91 3.72
N TYR A 340 18.57 8.08 4.34
CA TYR A 340 18.56 6.63 4.20
C TYR A 340 18.06 5.99 5.50
N LEU A 341 17.24 4.95 5.35
CA LEU A 341 16.83 4.05 6.44
C LEU A 341 17.11 2.62 6.00
N ASP A 342 17.93 1.90 6.79
CA ASP A 342 18.12 0.48 6.57
C ASP A 342 16.83 -0.27 6.94
N GLY A 343 16.24 -0.99 5.98
CA GLY A 343 15.02 -1.74 6.23
C GLY A 343 15.15 -2.79 7.32
N ARG A 344 16.36 -3.25 7.61
CA ARG A 344 16.63 -4.19 8.71
C ARG A 344 16.40 -3.59 10.09
N GLU A 345 16.38 -2.27 10.24
CA GLU A 345 15.96 -1.60 11.47
C GLU A 345 14.46 -1.79 11.75
N LEU A 346 13.67 -1.98 10.68
CA LEU A 346 12.23 -2.24 10.77
C LEU A 346 11.93 -3.73 10.94
N TYR A 347 12.68 -4.58 10.23
CA TYR A 347 12.59 -6.03 10.32
C TYR A 347 13.92 -6.64 9.84
N GLY A 348 14.72 -7.10 10.79
CA GLY A 348 16.05 -7.67 10.60
C GLY A 348 16.07 -9.19 10.82
N GLU A 349 17.26 -9.78 10.80
CA GLU A 349 17.49 -11.21 10.99
C GLU A 349 16.97 -11.72 12.35
N THR A 350 17.20 -10.97 13.42
CA THR A 350 16.69 -11.30 14.77
C THR A 350 15.16 -11.31 14.78
N ASP A 351 14.52 -10.35 14.08
CA ASP A 351 13.07 -10.31 13.97
C ASP A 351 12.53 -11.50 13.20
N HIS A 352 13.24 -11.91 12.14
CA HIS A 352 12.88 -13.10 11.36
C HIS A 352 12.98 -14.39 12.19
N ALA A 353 13.95 -14.48 13.08
CA ALA A 353 14.06 -15.63 13.97
C ALA A 353 12.89 -15.74 14.97
N GLU A 354 12.31 -14.60 15.38
CA GLU A 354 11.15 -14.56 16.27
C GLU A 354 9.80 -14.66 15.54
N LEU A 355 9.68 -13.97 14.41
CA LEU A 355 8.48 -13.85 13.56
C LEU A 355 8.87 -14.16 12.11
N PRO A 356 9.04 -15.43 11.74
CA PRO A 356 9.43 -15.79 10.39
C PRO A 356 8.35 -15.40 9.37
N LEU A 357 8.76 -15.08 8.13
CA LEU A 357 7.85 -14.80 7.03
C LEU A 357 7.13 -16.10 6.64
N PRO A 358 5.79 -16.21 6.75
CA PRO A 358 5.08 -17.49 6.61
C PRO A 358 5.23 -18.16 5.25
N ASP A 359 5.34 -17.37 4.18
CA ASP A 359 5.53 -17.84 2.81
C ASP A 359 6.98 -17.66 2.30
N GLY A 360 7.90 -17.25 3.19
CA GLY A 360 9.29 -16.93 2.87
C GLY A 360 9.52 -15.52 2.30
N LEU A 361 8.46 -14.73 2.08
CA LEU A 361 8.54 -13.41 1.45
C LEU A 361 7.72 -12.32 2.16
N HIS A 362 6.48 -12.62 2.56
CA HIS A 362 5.54 -11.63 3.08
C HIS A 362 5.37 -11.70 4.60
N PRO A 363 5.27 -10.53 5.26
CA PRO A 363 4.97 -10.45 6.68
C PRO A 363 3.50 -10.81 6.97
N ASP A 364 3.26 -11.53 8.06
CA ASP A 364 1.93 -11.71 8.63
C ASP A 364 1.47 -10.50 9.47
N GLY A 365 0.26 -10.56 10.03
CA GLY A 365 -0.28 -9.48 10.84
C GLY A 365 0.59 -9.11 12.06
N ALA A 366 1.28 -10.05 12.69
CA ALA A 366 2.19 -9.78 13.80
C ALA A 366 3.43 -9.01 13.34
N THR A 367 3.98 -9.41 12.22
CA THR A 367 5.14 -8.76 11.60
C THR A 367 4.78 -7.38 11.06
N HIS A 368 3.59 -7.22 10.44
CA HIS A 368 3.08 -5.91 10.06
C HIS A 368 2.97 -4.97 11.25
N ARG A 369 2.48 -5.43 12.41
CA ARG A 369 2.42 -4.62 13.64
C ARG A 369 3.80 -4.19 14.11
N ARG A 370 4.80 -5.09 14.10
CA ARG A 370 6.18 -4.76 14.47
C ARG A 370 6.77 -3.68 13.58
N ILE A 371 6.67 -3.86 12.25
CA ILE A 371 7.17 -2.89 11.26
C ILE A 371 6.46 -1.54 11.43
N GLY A 372 5.13 -1.55 11.52
CA GLY A 372 4.32 -0.33 11.63
C GLY A 372 4.60 0.45 12.91
N THR A 373 4.80 -0.23 14.04
CA THR A 373 5.16 0.42 15.32
C THR A 373 6.53 1.10 15.22
N ARG A 374 7.56 0.40 14.71
CA ARG A 374 8.90 0.97 14.52
C ARG A 374 8.89 2.13 13.53
N PHE A 375 8.11 2.00 12.45
CA PHE A 375 8.03 3.09 11.46
C PHE A 375 7.26 4.31 12.01
N ALA A 376 6.31 4.12 12.92
CA ALA A 376 5.66 5.22 13.61
C ALA A 376 6.66 6.09 14.40
N ASP A 377 7.70 5.48 14.97
CA ASP A 377 8.77 6.24 15.65
C ASP A 377 9.58 7.06 14.65
N VAL A 378 9.84 6.54 13.46
CA VAL A 378 10.48 7.29 12.36
C VAL A 378 9.63 8.49 11.95
N LEU A 379 8.30 8.32 11.81
CA LEU A 379 7.38 9.42 11.49
C LEU A 379 7.36 10.49 12.59
N ARG A 380 7.30 10.09 13.86
CA ARG A 380 7.30 11.04 14.99
C ARG A 380 8.61 11.84 15.07
N THR A 381 9.75 11.26 14.71
CA THR A 381 11.01 12.02 14.66
C THR A 381 11.04 13.04 13.53
N THR A 382 10.25 12.81 12.47
CA THR A 382 10.12 13.76 11.36
C THR A 382 9.11 14.87 11.69
N PHE A 383 8.08 14.56 12.48
CA PHE A 383 7.02 15.48 12.93
C PHE A 383 6.94 15.47 14.46
N PRO A 384 7.88 16.13 15.17
CA PRO A 384 7.98 16.05 16.64
C PRO A 384 6.78 16.67 17.38
N ASP A 385 6.04 17.62 16.74
CA ASP A 385 4.94 18.36 17.37
C ASP A 385 3.55 17.70 17.12
N GLY A 386 3.49 16.39 16.91
CA GLY A 386 2.24 15.66 16.73
C GLY A 386 1.47 16.02 15.45
N GLY A 387 2.17 16.57 14.46
CA GLY A 387 1.64 16.82 13.12
C GLY A 387 0.91 18.17 12.94
N GLU A 388 0.98 19.10 13.87
CA GLU A 388 0.52 20.47 13.60
C GLU A 388 1.40 21.13 12.53
N LYS A 389 0.79 21.55 11.41
CA LYS A 389 1.48 22.32 10.38
C LYS A 389 1.90 23.65 11.00
N THR A 390 3.21 23.84 11.22
CA THR A 390 3.73 25.16 11.54
C THR A 390 3.47 26.06 10.34
N GLY A 391 2.52 27.00 10.49
CA GLY A 391 2.09 27.90 9.43
C GLY A 391 3.29 28.65 8.83
N GLY A 392 3.72 28.23 7.64
CA GLY A 392 4.64 29.02 6.84
C GLY A 392 3.96 30.33 6.45
N PRO A 393 4.70 31.44 6.35
CA PRO A 393 4.11 32.71 5.97
C PRO A 393 3.50 32.62 4.57
N ALA A 394 2.24 33.01 4.46
CA ALA A 394 1.57 33.19 3.18
C ALA A 394 2.36 34.25 2.36
N ALA A 395 2.86 33.81 1.22
CA ALA A 395 3.46 34.69 0.20
C ALA A 395 2.47 34.86 -0.95
#